data_a4ee28eeb6f8c733292b175c783249a6
#
_entry.id   a4ee28eeb6f8c733292b175c783249a6
#
_cell.length_a   1.000
_cell.length_b   1.000
_cell.length_c   1.000
_cell.angle_alpha   90.00
_cell.angle_beta   90.00
_cell.angle_gamma   90.00
#
_symmetry.space_group_name_H-M   'P 1'
#
loop_
_entity.id
_entity.type
_entity.pdbx_description
1 polymer ?
#
loop_
_entity_poly.entity_id
_entity_poly.type
_entity_poly.pdbx_seq_one_letter_code
_entity_poly.pdbx_strand_id
1 'polypeptide(L)'
;MAKPQQRKIPRQTLFRDLPFDRAAINAEQRTVSVSFSSETDQVLRWGEPEILDHAAGSADLTRLGSFGVVLFNHNPDLPIGRVENARIENGRGVANLVFDEDEAADKIFRKVLSGTLKGISVSYTYDDYCFLGENETSADGRFKGPCLLVKRWTALEISVVSVPADTSVGIGRAAGQDYRQLAAAVLDGLVERVRSN
;
A
#
# COMPACT_ATOMS: atom_id res chain seq x y z
N MET A 1 -34.27 -10.41 -16.82
CA MET A 1 -33.17 -10.07 -15.90
C MET A 1 -32.52 -8.78 -16.39
N ALA A 2 -32.61 -7.68 -15.63
CA ALA A 2 -31.98 -6.42 -16.01
C ALA A 2 -30.45 -6.55 -15.88
N LYS A 3 -29.69 -6.14 -16.91
CA LYS A 3 -28.23 -6.05 -16.85
C LYS A 3 -27.87 -5.05 -15.74
N PRO A 4 -26.91 -5.37 -14.84
CA PRO A 4 -26.45 -4.41 -13.84
C PRO A 4 -25.94 -3.16 -14.54
N GLN A 5 -26.48 -1.99 -14.15
CA GLN A 5 -25.99 -0.70 -14.63
C GLN A 5 -24.55 -0.55 -14.13
N GLN A 6 -23.59 -0.56 -15.07
CA GLN A 6 -22.20 -0.23 -14.74
C GLN A 6 -22.14 1.22 -14.24
N ARG A 7 -21.92 1.42 -12.93
CA ARG A 7 -21.54 2.73 -12.39
C ARG A 7 -20.25 3.16 -13.06
N LYS A 8 -20.30 4.25 -13.82
CA LYS A 8 -19.09 4.87 -14.37
C LYS A 8 -18.36 5.61 -13.25
N ILE A 9 -17.17 5.15 -12.92
CA ILE A 9 -16.28 5.86 -11.99
C ILE A 9 -15.49 6.89 -12.79
N PRO A 10 -15.40 8.16 -12.33
CA PRO A 10 -14.58 9.17 -13.01
C PRO A 10 -13.10 8.73 -13.05
N ARG A 11 -12.41 8.98 -14.17
CA ARG A 11 -10.94 8.85 -14.21
C ARG A 11 -10.34 9.87 -13.25
N GLN A 12 -9.75 9.38 -12.17
CA GLN A 12 -9.06 10.20 -11.17
C GLN A 12 -7.85 9.45 -10.65
N THR A 13 -6.87 10.16 -10.15
CA THR A 13 -5.76 9.57 -9.41
C THR A 13 -6.25 9.14 -8.04
N LEU A 14 -5.94 7.91 -7.64
CA LEU A 14 -6.29 7.32 -6.36
C LEU A 14 -5.02 7.02 -5.57
N PHE A 15 -5.16 6.92 -4.25
CA PHE A 15 -4.06 6.70 -3.32
C PHE A 15 -4.37 5.48 -2.44
N ARG A 16 -3.34 4.70 -2.14
CA ARG A 16 -3.41 3.56 -1.24
C ARG A 16 -2.17 3.52 -0.37
N ASP A 17 -2.35 3.39 0.93
CA ASP A 17 -1.30 3.51 1.94
C ASP A 17 -0.99 2.15 2.58
N LEU A 18 0.29 1.88 2.81
CA LEU A 18 0.80 0.70 3.50
C LEU A 18 1.96 1.10 4.42
N PRO A 19 2.17 0.41 5.55
CA PRO A 19 3.32 0.64 6.42
C PRO A 19 4.56 -0.11 5.93
N PHE A 20 5.74 0.27 6.42
CA PHE A 20 6.99 -0.44 6.18
C PHE A 20 7.63 -0.97 7.47
N ASP A 21 8.49 -1.99 7.35
CA ASP A 21 9.24 -2.58 8.45
C ASP A 21 10.59 -1.88 8.66
N ARG A 22 10.99 -1.65 9.91
CA ARG A 22 12.30 -1.13 10.26
C ARG A 22 13.46 -2.03 9.84
N ALA A 23 13.27 -3.35 9.83
CA ALA A 23 14.27 -4.32 9.36
C ALA A 23 14.59 -4.17 7.86
N ALA A 24 13.74 -3.45 7.12
CA ALA A 24 13.89 -3.18 5.69
C ALA A 24 14.72 -1.92 5.39
N ILE A 25 15.34 -1.27 6.40
CA ILE A 25 16.09 -0.01 6.23
C ILE A 25 17.59 -0.31 6.16
N ASN A 26 18.22 0.09 5.06
CA ASN A 26 19.67 0.20 4.95
C ASN A 26 20.09 1.69 5.08
N ALA A 27 20.59 2.07 6.25
CA ALA A 27 20.91 3.46 6.55
C ALA A 27 22.12 3.97 5.74
N GLU A 28 23.11 3.12 5.44
CA GLU A 28 24.32 3.49 4.68
C GLU A 28 23.99 3.81 3.23
N GLN A 29 23.11 2.99 2.61
CA GLN A 29 22.66 3.18 1.24
C GLN A 29 21.41 4.09 1.14
N ARG A 30 20.92 4.62 2.26
CA ARG A 30 19.70 5.43 2.34
C ARG A 30 18.50 4.76 1.67
N THR A 31 18.39 3.44 1.79
CA THR A 31 17.40 2.62 1.09
C THR A 31 16.42 2.00 2.07
N VAL A 32 15.14 2.00 1.69
CA VAL A 32 14.05 1.39 2.44
C VAL A 32 13.28 0.44 1.53
N SER A 33 13.23 -0.84 1.87
CA SER A 33 12.38 -1.80 1.17
C SER A 33 10.95 -1.71 1.69
N VAL A 34 9.98 -1.54 0.79
CA VAL A 34 8.58 -1.29 1.14
C VAL A 34 7.63 -2.20 0.37
N SER A 35 6.45 -2.43 0.96
CA SER A 35 5.27 -2.86 0.24
C SER A 35 4.39 -1.64 0.00
N PHE A 36 4.01 -1.37 -1.26
CA PHE A 36 3.21 -0.21 -1.63
C PHE A 36 1.77 -0.56 -2.06
N SER A 37 1.47 -1.83 -2.27
CA SER A 37 0.10 -2.32 -2.53
C SER A 37 -0.06 -3.78 -2.11
N SER A 38 -1.31 -4.23 -1.90
CA SER A 38 -1.64 -5.60 -1.49
C SER A 38 -3.03 -5.99 -2.00
N GLU A 39 -3.23 -7.26 -2.34
CA GLU A 39 -4.54 -7.82 -2.66
C GLU A 39 -5.42 -8.03 -1.42
N THR A 40 -4.80 -8.16 -0.24
CA THR A 40 -5.50 -8.47 1.01
C THR A 40 -5.93 -7.24 1.79
N ASP A 41 -5.23 -6.11 1.60
CA ASP A 41 -5.53 -4.88 2.30
C ASP A 41 -6.58 -4.11 1.51
N GLN A 42 -7.78 -4.00 2.06
CA GLN A 42 -8.92 -3.33 1.43
C GLN A 42 -8.95 -1.87 1.85
N VAL A 43 -9.16 -0.98 0.90
CA VAL A 43 -9.43 0.44 1.15
C VAL A 43 -10.89 0.72 0.83
N LEU A 44 -11.60 1.40 1.74
CA LEU A 44 -12.97 1.79 1.48
C LEU A 44 -13.00 2.94 0.47
N ARG A 45 -13.62 2.71 -0.68
CA ARG A 45 -13.89 3.71 -1.71
C ARG A 45 -15.39 3.84 -1.92
N TRP A 46 -15.92 5.04 -1.70
CA TRP A 46 -17.37 5.32 -1.81
C TRP A 46 -18.24 4.38 -0.99
N GLY A 47 -17.70 3.92 0.16
CA GLY A 47 -18.41 3.03 1.08
C GLY A 47 -18.27 1.53 0.76
N GLU A 48 -17.52 1.17 -0.29
CA GLU A 48 -17.27 -0.23 -0.66
C GLU A 48 -15.79 -0.58 -0.57
N PRO A 49 -15.44 -1.82 -0.20
CA PRO A 49 -14.05 -2.31 -0.24
C PRO A 49 -13.50 -2.28 -1.67
N GLU A 50 -12.33 -1.69 -1.86
CA GLU A 50 -11.60 -1.73 -3.13
C GLU A 50 -10.44 -2.70 -3.02
N ILE A 51 -10.30 -3.57 -4.02
CA ILE A 51 -9.20 -4.54 -4.15
C ILE A 51 -8.46 -4.26 -5.45
N LEU A 52 -7.14 -4.07 -5.39
CA LEU A 52 -6.28 -4.07 -6.57
C LEU A 52 -5.84 -5.49 -6.88
N ASP A 53 -6.12 -5.97 -8.09
CA ASP A 53 -5.65 -7.27 -8.56
C ASP A 53 -4.14 -7.22 -8.81
N HIS A 54 -3.42 -8.25 -8.33
CA HIS A 54 -1.97 -8.41 -8.52
C HIS A 54 -1.62 -9.63 -9.38
N ALA A 55 -2.58 -10.19 -10.11
CA ALA A 55 -2.29 -11.21 -11.12
C ALA A 55 -1.31 -10.68 -12.18
N ALA A 56 -0.67 -11.58 -12.89
CA ALA A 56 0.22 -11.22 -13.99
C ALA A 56 -0.50 -10.34 -15.03
N GLY A 57 0.02 -9.13 -15.26
CA GLY A 57 -0.55 -8.16 -16.19
C GLY A 57 -1.65 -7.25 -15.62
N SER A 58 -2.03 -7.40 -14.34
CA SER A 58 -3.00 -6.50 -13.69
C SER A 58 -2.37 -5.15 -13.30
N ALA A 59 -1.13 -5.15 -12.84
CA ALA A 59 -0.40 -3.94 -12.46
C ALA A 59 0.57 -3.51 -13.57
N ASP A 60 0.42 -2.28 -14.07
CA ASP A 60 1.44 -1.63 -14.90
C ASP A 60 2.37 -0.81 -14.02
N LEU A 61 3.61 -1.28 -13.89
CA LEU A 61 4.69 -0.65 -13.12
C LEU A 61 5.74 0.02 -14.01
N THR A 62 5.51 0.10 -15.33
CA THR A 62 6.47 0.65 -16.30
C THR A 62 6.90 2.06 -15.94
N ARG A 63 5.95 2.89 -15.49
CA ARG A 63 6.24 4.26 -15.05
C ARG A 63 7.17 4.29 -13.83
N LEU A 64 6.94 3.44 -12.83
CA LEU A 64 7.82 3.36 -11.65
C LEU A 64 9.23 2.90 -12.02
N GLY A 65 9.37 1.99 -12.99
CA GLY A 65 10.65 1.52 -13.47
C GLY A 65 11.44 2.56 -14.28
N SER A 66 10.77 3.49 -14.95
CA SER A 66 11.39 4.48 -15.85
C SER A 66 11.55 5.87 -15.22
N PHE A 67 10.57 6.29 -14.43
CA PHE A 67 10.46 7.64 -13.86
C PHE A 67 9.97 7.62 -12.40
N GLY A 68 10.20 6.50 -11.69
CA GLY A 68 9.69 6.32 -10.35
C GLY A 68 10.30 7.32 -9.37
N VAL A 69 9.52 8.28 -8.94
CA VAL A 69 9.86 9.28 -7.93
C VAL A 69 9.26 8.89 -6.58
N VAL A 70 10.01 9.14 -5.51
CA VAL A 70 9.50 9.09 -4.14
C VAL A 70 9.12 10.50 -3.73
N LEU A 71 7.86 10.70 -3.33
CA LEU A 71 7.36 11.99 -2.86
C LEU A 71 7.13 11.96 -1.34
N PHE A 72 6.94 13.12 -0.75
CA PHE A 72 6.40 13.27 0.59
C PHE A 72 4.97 13.81 0.54
N ASN A 73 4.03 13.04 1.14
CA ASN A 73 2.59 13.38 1.19
C ASN A 73 1.97 13.68 -0.19
N HIS A 74 2.38 12.95 -1.25
CA HIS A 74 1.89 13.13 -2.62
C HIS A 74 2.13 14.55 -3.18
N ASN A 75 3.09 15.27 -2.62
CA ASN A 75 3.43 16.62 -3.10
C ASN A 75 4.45 16.53 -4.24
N PRO A 76 4.08 16.85 -5.50
CA PRO A 76 4.98 16.76 -6.64
C PRO A 76 6.14 17.78 -6.57
N ASP A 77 6.00 18.84 -5.76
CA ASP A 77 7.05 19.85 -5.54
C ASP A 77 8.06 19.41 -4.45
N LEU A 78 7.83 18.24 -3.82
CA LEU A 78 8.71 17.72 -2.79
C LEU A 78 9.13 16.27 -3.09
N PRO A 79 9.91 16.04 -4.15
CA PRO A 79 10.56 14.76 -4.36
C PRO A 79 11.63 14.57 -3.28
N ILE A 80 11.73 13.35 -2.75
CA ILE A 80 12.68 12.99 -1.68
C ILE A 80 13.54 11.79 -2.03
N GLY A 81 13.42 11.28 -3.26
CA GLY A 81 14.18 10.15 -3.74
C GLY A 81 13.58 9.48 -4.97
N ARG A 82 14.09 8.30 -5.28
CA ARG A 82 13.66 7.50 -6.42
C ARG A 82 13.23 6.09 -6.04
N VAL A 83 12.38 5.50 -6.88
CA VAL A 83 11.91 4.13 -6.76
C VAL A 83 12.82 3.19 -7.55
N GLU A 84 13.26 2.09 -6.95
CA GLU A 84 14.01 1.03 -7.58
C GLU A 84 13.33 -0.32 -7.37
N ASN A 85 13.51 -1.24 -8.33
CA ASN A 85 13.08 -2.64 -8.23
C ASN A 85 11.58 -2.82 -7.92
N ALA A 86 10.72 -1.93 -8.45
CA ALA A 86 9.28 -2.08 -8.32
C ALA A 86 8.80 -3.35 -9.05
N ARG A 87 8.06 -4.21 -8.33
CA ARG A 87 7.56 -5.48 -8.86
C ARG A 87 6.35 -5.97 -8.06
N ILE A 88 5.61 -6.91 -8.65
CA ILE A 88 4.61 -7.70 -7.92
C ILE A 88 5.26 -8.98 -7.42
N GLU A 89 5.08 -9.25 -6.14
CA GLU A 89 5.61 -10.43 -5.47
C GLU A 89 4.65 -10.90 -4.38
N ASN A 90 4.21 -12.16 -4.44
CA ASN A 90 3.32 -12.79 -3.45
C ASN A 90 2.04 -11.99 -3.17
N GLY A 91 1.36 -11.48 -4.22
CA GLY A 91 0.14 -10.69 -4.09
C GLY A 91 0.36 -9.28 -3.51
N ARG A 92 1.62 -8.76 -3.57
CA ARG A 92 2.01 -7.44 -3.12
C ARG A 92 2.80 -6.69 -4.16
N GLY A 93 2.60 -5.38 -4.24
CA GLY A 93 3.52 -4.47 -4.89
C GLY A 93 4.65 -4.13 -3.92
N VAL A 94 5.89 -4.44 -4.32
CA VAL A 94 7.09 -4.17 -3.51
C VAL A 94 8.11 -3.35 -4.28
N ALA A 95 8.88 -2.50 -3.58
CA ALA A 95 9.91 -1.66 -4.17
C ALA A 95 10.98 -1.30 -3.14
N ASN A 96 12.10 -0.77 -3.64
CA ASN A 96 13.10 -0.08 -2.83
C ASN A 96 12.96 1.43 -3.04
N LEU A 97 12.87 2.18 -1.95
CA LEU A 97 12.90 3.64 -1.95
C LEU A 97 14.32 4.09 -1.60
N VAL A 98 14.99 4.79 -2.52
CA VAL A 98 16.33 5.34 -2.31
C VAL A 98 16.19 6.83 -2.08
N PHE A 99 16.56 7.30 -0.89
CA PHE A 99 16.42 8.70 -0.50
C PHE A 99 17.60 9.55 -0.98
N ASP A 100 17.29 10.74 -1.48
CA ASP A 100 18.29 11.73 -1.87
C ASP A 100 19.02 12.31 -0.64
N GLU A 101 20.15 13.01 -0.87
CA GLU A 101 21.00 13.56 0.19
C GLU A 101 20.73 15.04 0.50
N ASP A 102 19.81 15.67 -0.24
CA ASP A 102 19.43 17.07 0.02
C ASP A 102 18.74 17.23 1.39
N GLU A 103 18.68 18.48 1.89
CA GLU A 103 18.17 18.78 3.22
C GLU A 103 16.71 18.33 3.42
N ALA A 104 15.87 18.45 2.40
CA ALA A 104 14.46 18.08 2.49
C ALA A 104 14.29 16.56 2.59
N ALA A 105 14.97 15.81 1.74
CA ALA A 105 15.00 14.35 1.76
C ALA A 105 15.61 13.82 3.06
N ASP A 106 16.73 14.40 3.52
CA ASP A 106 17.41 13.98 4.74
C ASP A 106 16.52 14.15 5.97
N LYS A 107 15.79 15.26 6.08
CA LYS A 107 14.82 15.49 7.15
C LYS A 107 13.75 14.41 7.23
N ILE A 108 13.23 13.97 6.08
CA ILE A 108 12.23 12.92 6.00
C ILE A 108 12.85 11.56 6.33
N PHE A 109 14.02 11.26 5.73
CA PHE A 109 14.73 9.99 5.96
C PHE A 109 15.05 9.78 7.44
N ARG A 110 15.52 10.81 8.18
CA ARG A 110 15.73 10.72 9.64
C ARG A 110 14.46 10.38 10.41
N LYS A 111 13.29 10.90 9.97
CA LYS A 111 12.00 10.55 10.58
C LYS A 111 11.57 9.13 10.26
N VAL A 112 11.94 8.62 9.10
CA VAL A 112 11.78 7.21 8.73
C VAL A 112 12.67 6.33 9.62
N LEU A 113 13.95 6.66 9.75
CA LEU A 113 14.89 5.96 10.63
C LEU A 113 14.44 5.93 12.10
N SER A 114 13.96 7.06 12.61
CA SER A 114 13.44 7.14 13.99
C SER A 114 12.11 6.39 14.18
N GLY A 115 11.43 6.02 13.07
CA GLY A 115 10.11 5.39 13.11
C GLY A 115 8.98 6.37 13.40
N THR A 116 9.21 7.68 13.26
CA THR A 116 8.14 8.69 13.31
C THR A 116 7.25 8.63 12.08
N LEU A 117 7.85 8.46 10.90
CA LEU A 117 7.15 8.24 9.63
C LEU A 117 7.20 6.75 9.27
N LYS A 118 6.05 6.16 9.00
CA LYS A 118 5.89 4.72 8.76
C LYS A 118 4.90 4.42 7.63
N GLY A 119 4.17 5.42 7.16
CA GLY A 119 3.17 5.29 6.12
C GLY A 119 3.81 5.33 4.73
N ILE A 120 3.44 4.37 3.88
CA ILE A 120 3.73 4.36 2.45
C ILE A 120 2.41 4.42 1.72
N SER A 121 2.35 5.24 0.69
CA SER A 121 1.18 5.38 -0.16
C SER A 121 1.60 5.29 -1.62
N VAL A 122 0.76 4.67 -2.45
CA VAL A 122 0.90 4.67 -3.89
C VAL A 122 -0.23 5.46 -4.51
N SER A 123 0.08 6.34 -5.47
CA SER A 123 -0.93 6.90 -6.36
C SER A 123 -1.04 6.06 -7.63
N TYR A 124 -2.26 5.87 -8.10
CA TYR A 124 -2.56 5.03 -9.26
C TYR A 124 -3.79 5.49 -10.02
N THR A 125 -3.89 5.04 -11.25
CA THR A 125 -5.11 5.08 -12.07
C THR A 125 -5.49 3.67 -12.46
N TYR A 126 -6.73 3.46 -12.90
CA TYR A 126 -7.15 2.17 -13.42
C TYR A 126 -8.00 2.29 -14.70
N ASP A 127 -7.93 1.27 -15.54
CA ASP A 127 -8.61 1.20 -16.83
C ASP A 127 -9.68 0.11 -16.87
N ASP A 128 -9.53 -0.95 -16.05
CA ASP A 128 -10.49 -2.07 -16.00
C ASP A 128 -10.85 -2.43 -14.58
N TYR A 129 -12.15 -2.54 -14.32
CA TYR A 129 -12.69 -2.87 -13.00
C TYR A 129 -14.07 -3.53 -13.12
N CYS A 130 -14.48 -4.24 -12.06
CA CYS A 130 -15.86 -4.71 -11.91
C CYS A 130 -16.31 -4.58 -10.45
N PHE A 131 -17.62 -4.44 -10.27
CA PHE A 131 -18.24 -4.60 -8.96
C PHE A 131 -18.65 -6.06 -8.79
N LEU A 132 -18.24 -6.67 -7.69
CA LEU A 132 -18.75 -7.96 -7.22
C LEU A 132 -19.82 -7.67 -6.16
N GLY A 133 -21.02 -8.19 -6.36
CA GLY A 133 -22.11 -8.08 -5.40
C GLY A 133 -21.97 -9.06 -4.23
N GLU A 134 -22.90 -8.99 -3.26
CA GLU A 134 -22.99 -9.98 -2.19
C GLU A 134 -23.08 -11.38 -2.79
N ASN A 135 -22.22 -12.30 -2.31
CA ASN A 135 -22.11 -13.69 -2.77
C ASN A 135 -21.62 -13.89 -4.21
N GLU A 136 -21.20 -12.83 -4.90
CA GLU A 136 -20.50 -12.98 -6.18
C GLU A 136 -19.01 -13.24 -5.93
N THR A 137 -18.41 -14.00 -6.87
CA THR A 137 -16.98 -14.32 -6.85
C THR A 137 -16.38 -13.94 -8.21
N SER A 138 -15.14 -13.47 -8.21
CA SER A 138 -14.39 -13.19 -9.43
C SER A 138 -14.32 -14.44 -10.34
N ALA A 139 -14.15 -14.23 -11.65
CA ALA A 139 -14.12 -15.33 -12.61
C ALA A 139 -13.02 -16.37 -12.34
N ASP A 140 -11.92 -15.96 -11.70
CA ASP A 140 -10.80 -16.80 -11.28
C ASP A 140 -10.94 -17.38 -9.86
N GLY A 141 -12.03 -17.05 -9.16
CA GLY A 141 -12.35 -17.56 -7.83
C GLY A 141 -11.56 -16.91 -6.67
N ARG A 142 -10.67 -15.94 -6.93
CA ARG A 142 -9.78 -15.36 -5.91
C ARG A 142 -10.46 -14.33 -5.00
N PHE A 143 -11.41 -13.57 -5.52
CA PHE A 143 -12.03 -12.45 -4.79
C PHE A 143 -13.53 -12.68 -4.63
N LYS A 144 -14.03 -12.40 -3.43
CA LYS A 144 -15.44 -12.50 -3.10
C LYS A 144 -15.99 -11.13 -2.72
N GLY A 145 -17.14 -10.76 -3.29
CA GLY A 145 -17.85 -9.52 -2.97
C GLY A 145 -18.53 -9.49 -1.60
N PRO A 146 -19.06 -8.34 -1.18
CA PRO A 146 -19.15 -7.15 -2.02
C PRO A 146 -17.84 -6.36 -2.10
N CYS A 147 -17.37 -5.99 -3.29
CA CYS A 147 -16.17 -5.17 -3.48
C CYS A 147 -16.10 -4.55 -4.88
N LEU A 148 -15.31 -3.49 -5.00
CA LEU A 148 -14.79 -2.99 -6.26
C LEU A 148 -13.47 -3.72 -6.57
N LEU A 149 -13.48 -4.64 -7.53
CA LEU A 149 -12.28 -5.31 -8.00
C LEU A 149 -11.67 -4.53 -9.17
N VAL A 150 -10.51 -3.96 -8.96
CA VAL A 150 -9.70 -3.27 -9.97
C VAL A 150 -8.80 -4.29 -10.65
N LYS A 151 -9.12 -4.63 -11.90
CA LYS A 151 -8.44 -5.69 -12.65
C LYS A 151 -7.18 -5.22 -13.36
N ARG A 152 -7.13 -3.94 -13.74
CA ARG A 152 -5.97 -3.34 -14.39
C ARG A 152 -5.75 -1.92 -13.92
N TRP A 153 -4.55 -1.66 -13.41
CA TRP A 153 -4.17 -0.39 -12.83
C TRP A 153 -2.71 -0.03 -13.13
N THR A 154 -2.42 1.26 -13.13
CA THR A 154 -1.08 1.82 -13.39
C THR A 154 -0.62 2.58 -12.16
N ALA A 155 0.52 2.20 -11.59
CA ALA A 155 1.15 2.96 -10.51
C ALA A 155 1.84 4.22 -11.05
N LEU A 156 1.62 5.37 -10.40
CA LEU A 156 2.12 6.67 -10.84
C LEU A 156 3.36 7.14 -10.05
N GLU A 157 3.33 7.05 -8.73
CA GLU A 157 4.42 7.38 -7.81
C GLU A 157 4.24 6.65 -6.47
N ILE A 158 5.27 6.66 -5.65
CA ILE A 158 5.22 6.15 -4.26
C ILE A 158 5.58 7.29 -3.32
N SER A 159 4.80 7.47 -2.25
CA SER A 159 5.02 8.51 -1.25
C SER A 159 5.29 7.95 0.14
N VAL A 160 6.19 8.61 0.87
CA VAL A 160 6.18 8.56 2.34
C VAL A 160 5.09 9.51 2.83
N VAL A 161 4.16 9.02 3.65
CA VAL A 161 3.04 9.83 4.14
C VAL A 161 3.05 9.94 5.66
N SER A 162 2.64 11.12 6.16
CA SER A 162 2.56 11.38 7.60
C SER A 162 1.28 10.79 8.23
N VAL A 163 0.19 10.76 7.47
CA VAL A 163 -1.10 10.21 7.88
C VAL A 163 -1.59 9.29 6.78
N PRO A 164 -1.45 7.97 6.93
CA PRO A 164 -2.00 7.02 5.99
C PRO A 164 -3.54 7.07 5.97
N ALA A 165 -4.15 6.88 4.81
CA ALA A 165 -5.61 6.88 4.66
C ALA A 165 -6.27 5.67 5.34
N ASP A 166 -5.51 4.61 5.60
CA ASP A 166 -5.96 3.41 6.32
C ASP A 166 -5.17 3.25 7.62
N THR A 167 -5.89 3.28 8.76
CA THR A 167 -5.32 3.11 10.10
C THR A 167 -5.16 1.65 10.53
N SER A 168 -5.66 0.70 9.74
CA SER A 168 -5.55 -0.75 10.03
C SER A 168 -4.19 -1.34 9.69
N VAL A 169 -3.28 -0.55 9.15
CA VAL A 169 -1.98 -0.95 8.60
C VAL A 169 -0.84 -0.49 9.51
N GLY A 170 -0.24 -1.42 10.24
CA GLY A 170 0.93 -1.21 11.10
C GLY A 170 2.21 -1.83 10.53
N ILE A 171 3.36 -1.44 11.10
CA ILE A 171 4.73 -1.86 10.73
C ILE A 171 4.88 -3.38 10.71
N GLY A 172 5.56 -3.94 9.67
CA GLY A 172 6.12 -5.30 9.72
C GLY A 172 5.48 -6.34 8.81
N ARG A 173 4.99 -6.02 7.60
CA ARG A 173 4.35 -7.00 6.71
C ARG A 173 5.10 -7.37 5.42
N ALA A 174 6.40 -7.21 5.37
CA ALA A 174 7.20 -7.81 4.28
C ALA A 174 7.39 -9.33 4.42
N ALA A 175 7.09 -9.93 5.57
CA ALA A 175 7.31 -11.33 5.88
C ALA A 175 6.09 -12.04 6.50
N GLY A 176 4.91 -12.01 5.84
CA GLY A 176 3.84 -12.98 6.14
C GLY A 176 3.42 -13.23 7.60
N GLN A 177 3.76 -12.35 8.54
CA GLN A 177 3.38 -12.53 9.95
C GLN A 177 2.00 -11.93 10.20
N ASP A 178 1.10 -12.77 10.68
CA ASP A 178 -0.27 -12.40 11.02
C ASP A 178 -0.29 -11.52 12.29
N TYR A 179 -0.44 -10.21 12.10
CA TYR A 179 -0.55 -9.22 13.18
C TYR A 179 -1.72 -9.44 14.13
N ARG A 180 -2.72 -10.22 13.72
CA ARG A 180 -3.82 -10.59 14.61
C ARG A 180 -3.31 -11.45 15.76
N GLN A 181 -2.31 -12.30 15.51
CA GLN A 181 -1.68 -13.11 16.56
C GLN A 181 -0.78 -12.25 17.47
N LEU A 182 -0.06 -11.28 16.91
CA LEU A 182 0.80 -10.39 17.70
C LEU A 182 -0.03 -9.39 18.54
N ALA A 183 -1.10 -8.85 17.99
CA ALA A 183 -2.03 -7.97 18.71
C ALA A 183 -2.77 -8.74 19.83
N ALA A 184 -3.16 -10.00 19.60
CA ALA A 184 -3.73 -10.85 20.62
C ALA A 184 -2.73 -11.13 21.75
N ALA A 185 -1.47 -11.46 21.43
CA ALA A 185 -0.42 -11.73 22.43
C ALA A 185 -0.06 -10.48 23.27
N VAL A 186 -0.08 -9.28 22.67
CA VAL A 186 0.13 -8.01 23.38
C VAL A 186 -1.05 -7.70 24.29
N LEU A 187 -2.29 -7.92 23.86
CA LEU A 187 -3.50 -7.74 24.66
C LEU A 187 -3.54 -8.72 25.83
N ASP A 188 -3.20 -9.99 25.59
CA ASP A 188 -3.15 -11.02 26.63
C ASP A 188 -2.07 -10.66 27.68
N GLY A 189 -0.89 -10.20 27.26
CA GLY A 189 0.16 -9.75 28.18
C GLY A 189 -0.18 -8.49 28.98
N LEU A 190 -1.03 -7.60 28.43
CA LEU A 190 -1.55 -6.42 29.14
C LEU A 190 -2.62 -6.83 30.18
N VAL A 191 -3.50 -7.78 29.83
CA VAL A 191 -4.54 -8.31 30.74
C VAL A 191 -3.90 -9.05 31.92
N GLU A 192 -2.84 -9.82 31.70
CA GLU A 192 -2.12 -10.50 32.78
C GLU A 192 -1.42 -9.51 33.74
N ARG A 193 -0.84 -8.43 33.23
CA ARG A 193 -0.23 -7.37 34.06
C ARG A 193 -1.25 -6.62 34.91
N VAL A 194 -2.48 -6.43 34.41
CA VAL A 194 -3.55 -5.78 35.18
C VAL A 194 -4.14 -6.72 36.26
N ARG A 195 -4.07 -8.03 36.06
CA ARG A 195 -4.55 -9.03 37.03
C ARG A 195 -3.53 -9.37 38.13
N SER A 196 -2.26 -9.01 37.95
CA SER A 196 -1.16 -9.28 38.89
C SER A 196 -0.77 -8.08 39.78
N ASN A 197 -1.48 -6.96 39.65
CA ASN A 197 -1.47 -5.80 40.56
C ASN A 197 -2.82 -5.67 41.30
#